data_7ed4a9ba8435a09d2408efbabc3af46a
#
_entry.id   7ed4a9ba8435a09d2408efbabc3af46a
#
_cell.length_a   1.000
_cell.length_b   1.000
_cell.length_c   1.000
_cell.angle_alpha   90.00
_cell.angle_beta   90.00
_cell.angle_gamma   90.00
#
_symmetry.space_group_name_H-M   'P 1'
#
loop_
_entity.id
_entity.type
_entity.pdbx_description
1 polymer ?
#
loop_
_entity_poly.entity_id
_entity_poly.type
_entity_poly.pdbx_seq_one_letter_code
_entity_poly.pdbx_strand_id
1 'polypeptide(L)' 'MVPRKELFELMSKIIIEDNYGRSFEINDLKNFKNHLINFHSYNGKADNSIHEEEGYYFTVNDDFYNMIMKL' A
#
# COMPACT_ATOMS: atom_id res chain seq x y z
N MET A 1 7.55 9.55 -29.85
CA MET A 1 7.76 8.30 -29.13
C MET A 1 7.43 8.48 -27.65
N VAL A 2 6.61 7.60 -27.10
CA VAL A 2 6.28 7.66 -25.70
C VAL A 2 7.50 7.27 -24.88
N PRO A 3 7.89 8.07 -23.87
CA PRO A 3 8.99 7.70 -22.99
C PRO A 3 8.71 6.36 -22.30
N ARG A 4 9.74 5.54 -22.18
CA ARG A 4 9.62 4.25 -21.50
C ARG A 4 9.10 4.39 -20.08
N LYS A 5 9.50 5.45 -19.41
CA LYS A 5 9.08 5.72 -18.04
C LYS A 5 7.57 5.87 -17.93
N GLU A 6 6.95 6.62 -18.84
CA GLU A 6 5.51 6.78 -18.81
C GLU A 6 4.78 5.47 -19.07
N LEU A 7 5.25 4.70 -20.05
CA LEU A 7 4.64 3.41 -20.36
C LEU A 7 4.77 2.46 -19.16
N PHE A 8 5.93 2.45 -18.51
CA PHE A 8 6.15 1.64 -17.34
C PHE A 8 5.22 2.03 -16.18
N GLU A 9 5.06 3.33 -15.93
CA GLU A 9 4.20 3.83 -14.87
C GLU A 9 2.74 3.43 -15.09
N LEU A 10 2.26 3.49 -16.31
CA LEU A 10 0.90 3.06 -16.64
C LEU A 10 0.69 1.58 -16.37
N MET A 11 1.71 0.77 -16.63
CA MET A 11 1.65 -0.67 -16.42
C MET A 11 1.89 -1.08 -14.96
N SER A 12 2.45 -0.18 -14.16
CA SER A 12 2.81 -0.45 -12.76
C SER A 12 1.80 0.08 -11.77
N LYS A 13 0.60 0.42 -12.24
CA LYS A 13 -0.45 0.94 -11.39
C LYS A 13 -0.87 -0.09 -10.36
N ILE A 14 -0.85 0.30 -9.08
CA ILE A 14 -1.18 -0.59 -7.97
C ILE A 14 -2.49 -0.15 -7.35
N ILE A 15 -3.47 -1.03 -7.36
CA ILE A 15 -4.78 -0.77 -6.78
C ILE A 15 -5.05 -1.85 -5.73
N ILE A 16 -5.43 -1.41 -4.52
CA ILE A 16 -5.80 -2.31 -3.43
C ILE A 16 -7.21 -1.96 -2.94
N GLU A 17 -7.84 -2.87 -2.22
CA GLU A 17 -9.14 -2.61 -1.60
C GLU A 17 -8.97 -2.22 -0.14
N ASP A 18 -9.76 -1.23 0.30
CA ASP A 18 -9.77 -0.87 1.70
C ASP A 18 -10.78 -1.75 2.48
N ASN A 19 -10.94 -1.49 3.79
CA ASN A 19 -11.82 -2.28 4.65
C ASN A 19 -13.28 -2.26 4.22
N TYR A 20 -13.69 -1.29 3.42
CA TYR A 20 -15.06 -1.15 2.94
C TYR A 20 -15.22 -1.60 1.49
N GLY A 21 -14.22 -2.28 0.95
CA GLY A 21 -14.28 -2.79 -0.43
C GLY A 21 -14.08 -1.73 -1.50
N ARG A 22 -13.57 -0.56 -1.13
CA ARG A 22 -13.34 0.53 -2.08
C ARG A 22 -11.93 0.41 -2.66
N SER A 23 -11.81 0.72 -3.95
CA SER A 23 -10.51 0.68 -4.63
C SER A 23 -9.67 1.91 -4.28
N PHE A 24 -8.42 1.69 -3.93
CA PHE A 24 -7.47 2.74 -3.61
C PHE A 24 -6.21 2.56 -4.44
N GLU A 25 -5.79 3.59 -5.14
CA GLU A 25 -4.58 3.58 -5.94
C GLU A 25 -3.39 4.07 -5.11
N ILE A 26 -2.35 3.24 -5.02
CA ILE A 26 -1.12 3.62 -4.34
C ILE A 26 -0.25 4.41 -5.30
N ASN A 27 -0.09 5.71 -5.05
CA ASN A 27 0.71 6.60 -5.91
C ASN A 27 2.20 6.54 -5.60
N ASP A 28 2.55 6.31 -4.34
CA ASP A 28 3.94 6.25 -3.88
C ASP A 28 4.11 5.01 -3.02
N LEU A 29 4.43 3.90 -3.66
CA LEU A 29 4.55 2.61 -2.97
C LEU A 29 5.64 2.61 -1.91
N LYS A 30 6.78 3.25 -2.21
CA LYS A 30 7.88 3.31 -1.25
C LYS A 30 7.46 4.01 0.03
N ASN A 31 6.79 5.14 -0.10
CA ASN A 31 6.30 5.90 1.04
C ASN A 31 5.23 5.13 1.80
N PHE A 32 4.34 4.46 1.07
CA PHE A 32 3.29 3.63 1.68
C PHE A 32 3.90 2.51 2.51
N LYS A 33 4.89 1.80 1.96
CA LYS A 33 5.60 0.75 2.70
C LYS A 33 6.29 1.29 3.94
N ASN A 34 6.99 2.41 3.81
CA ASN A 34 7.70 3.03 4.93
C ASN A 34 6.74 3.42 6.05
N HIS A 35 5.57 3.93 5.70
CA HIS A 35 4.56 4.30 6.68
C HIS A 35 4.07 3.06 7.46
N LEU A 36 3.82 1.97 6.75
CA LEU A 36 3.40 0.73 7.40
C LEU A 36 4.49 0.20 8.35
N ILE A 37 5.74 0.24 7.91
CA ILE A 37 6.87 -0.22 8.73
C ILE A 37 7.01 0.63 9.98
N ASN A 38 6.90 1.95 9.86
CA ASN A 38 7.18 2.88 10.96
C ASN A 38 6.03 3.00 11.94
N PHE A 39 4.77 2.88 11.49
CA PHE A 39 3.61 3.19 12.31
C PHE A 39 2.65 2.04 12.52
N HIS A 40 2.76 0.96 11.74
CA HIS A 40 1.81 -0.15 11.77
C HIS A 40 2.49 -1.51 11.91
N SER A 41 3.73 -1.51 12.34
CA SER A 41 4.45 -2.76 12.61
C SER A 41 5.34 -2.64 13.83
N TYR A 42 5.69 -3.80 14.37
CA TYR A 42 6.59 -3.92 15.50
C TYR A 42 7.47 -5.17 15.29
N ASN A 43 8.78 -4.99 15.37
CA ASN A 43 9.75 -6.07 15.14
C ASN A 43 9.54 -6.80 13.82
N GLY A 44 9.21 -6.06 12.76
CA GLY A 44 9.03 -6.62 11.43
C GLY A 44 7.70 -7.32 11.20
N LYS A 45 6.77 -7.21 12.14
CA LYS A 45 5.44 -7.82 12.03
C LYS A 45 4.35 -6.76 12.10
N ALA A 46 3.26 -6.99 11.36
CA ALA A 46 2.09 -6.13 11.44
C ALA A 46 1.55 -6.08 12.87
N ASP A 47 1.05 -4.92 13.29
CA ASP A 47 0.53 -4.72 14.64
C ASP A 47 -1.00 -4.74 14.71
N ASN A 48 -1.68 -5.04 13.60
CA ASN A 48 -3.13 -5.08 13.49
C ASN A 48 -3.82 -3.73 13.71
N SER A 49 -3.08 -2.63 13.58
CA SER A 49 -3.65 -1.30 13.67
C SER A 49 -4.31 -0.90 12.36
N ILE A 50 -5.05 0.22 12.40
CA ILE A 50 -5.73 0.76 11.22
C ILE A 50 -4.87 1.85 10.60
N HIS A 51 -4.58 1.72 9.31
CA HIS A 51 -3.97 2.78 8.52
C HIS A 51 -5.07 3.53 7.79
N GLU A 52 -5.16 4.84 8.02
CA GLU A 52 -6.09 5.70 7.29
C GLU A 52 -5.30 6.55 6.29
N GLU A 53 -5.79 6.62 5.06
CA GLU A 53 -5.20 7.46 4.03
C GLU A 53 -6.30 7.98 3.12
N GLU A 54 -6.44 9.31 3.08
CA GLU A 54 -7.42 9.99 2.23
C GLU A 54 -8.85 9.48 2.41
N GLY A 55 -9.22 9.09 3.64
CA GLY A 55 -10.53 8.56 3.92
C GLY A 55 -10.71 7.08 3.67
N TYR A 56 -9.65 6.39 3.26
CA TYR A 56 -9.64 4.93 3.10
C TYR A 56 -9.03 4.29 4.34
N TYR A 57 -9.54 3.13 4.72
CA TYR A 57 -9.14 2.47 5.96
C TYR A 57 -8.66 1.05 5.68
N PHE A 58 -7.48 0.73 6.18
CA PHE A 58 -6.85 -0.57 5.98
C PHE A 58 -6.46 -1.17 7.32
N THR A 59 -6.92 -2.38 7.60
CA THR A 59 -6.43 -3.11 8.77
C THR A 59 -5.09 -3.74 8.42
N VAL A 60 -4.03 -3.33 9.12
CA VAL A 60 -2.69 -3.80 8.84
C VAL A 60 -2.45 -5.09 9.63
N ASN A 61 -3.07 -6.17 9.17
CA ASN A 61 -2.82 -7.50 9.69
C ASN A 61 -1.66 -8.15 8.92
N ASP A 62 -1.29 -9.38 9.29
CA ASP A 62 -0.17 -10.07 8.66
C ASP A 62 -0.36 -10.25 7.16
N ASP A 63 -1.56 -10.62 6.73
CA ASP A 63 -1.84 -10.86 5.32
C ASP A 63 -1.69 -9.56 4.51
N PHE A 64 -2.26 -8.46 5.01
CA PHE A 64 -2.16 -7.17 4.34
C PHE A 64 -0.71 -6.69 4.29
N TYR A 65 -0.02 -6.74 5.42
CA TYR A 65 1.36 -6.30 5.53
C TYR A 65 2.26 -7.07 4.56
N ASN A 66 2.14 -8.39 4.56
CA ASN A 66 2.95 -9.23 3.68
C ASN A 66 2.63 -8.98 2.22
N MET A 67 1.36 -8.78 1.88
CA MET A 67 0.95 -8.46 0.51
C MET A 67 1.62 -7.17 0.03
N ILE A 68 1.57 -6.12 0.84
CA ILE A 68 2.15 -4.81 0.47
C ILE A 68 3.67 -4.92 0.36
N MET A 69 4.33 -5.61 1.28
CA MET A 69 5.79 -5.71 1.27
C MET A 69 6.32 -6.48 0.04
N LYS A 70 5.50 -7.32 -0.57
CA LYS A 70 5.88 -8.07 -1.79
C LYS A 70 5.69 -7.28 -3.08
N LEU A 71 5.06 -6.12 -3.04
CA LEU A 71 4.80 -5.32 -4.24
C LEU A 71 6.04 -4.62 -4.81
#